data_0584aa43cda1ff4d4172235f3f940bac
#
_entry.id   0584aa43cda1ff4d4172235f3f940bac
#
_cell.length_a   1.000
_cell.length_b   1.000
_cell.length_c   1.000
_cell.angle_alpha   90.00
_cell.angle_beta   90.00
_cell.angle_gamma   90.00
#
_symmetry.space_group_name_H-M   'P 1'
#
loop_
_entity.id
_entity.type
_entity.pdbx_description
1 polymer ?
#
loop_
_entity_poly.entity_id
_entity_poly.type
_entity_poly.pdbx_seq_one_letter_code
_entity_poly.pdbx_strand_id
1 'polypeptide(L)'
;MHRTTCLLGLAAVAAPLSSALAQPFDFSAVTALANGALVGENVGSPVPGFDLLLMKDGVVVYHRSFGNWSLNRVANADSSTKTISGAVIMALVDSSPLPFSLDTKLSDYIPAFAGPKSAITIRQAFSHTSGLSDSIAQGNDTITLQQAANLIALSQLQFTPGLAFLYGGSGMHAAGAVAELAGQQSWNALFNQRIRDKVGMPSTVYRLTSPTNPRIAGGCDSNAIDFARFMEMLRRKGLALNGNRVLSESAVNAMFTRQTANPITIIFTPIQSTSTDGADYGVGVWLGRRDANGKLLGAIAAGARGFAAWIDFDDGMVGVFATDTTRSSETQGLYELIQDAAQIAARNPLCPGDLDYNGLVLDNDFTRFTLAYDITDCADPDMPAGCSADLNRDSMVDDADFAIFVTAYDRLICP
;
A
#
# COMPACT_ATOMS: atom_id res chain seq x y z
N MET A 1 50.61 59.62 -12.91
CA MET A 1 50.89 58.21 -12.56
C MET A 1 50.05 57.85 -11.34
N HIS A 2 48.84 57.31 -11.55
CA HIS A 2 47.99 56.83 -10.46
C HIS A 2 47.97 55.30 -10.49
N ARG A 3 48.43 54.70 -9.42
CA ARG A 3 48.36 53.25 -9.22
C ARG A 3 47.07 52.90 -8.50
N THR A 4 46.17 52.19 -9.18
CA THR A 4 44.95 51.64 -8.61
C THR A 4 45.28 50.24 -8.07
N THR A 5 45.13 50.06 -6.76
CA THR A 5 45.31 48.76 -6.08
C THR A 5 43.94 48.07 -6.07
N CYS A 6 43.84 46.93 -6.72
CA CYS A 6 42.66 46.05 -6.73
C CYS A 6 42.74 45.07 -5.52
N LEU A 7 41.84 45.22 -4.55
CA LEU A 7 41.68 44.27 -3.46
C LEU A 7 40.68 43.18 -3.92
N LEU A 8 41.20 41.95 -4.09
CA LEU A 8 40.40 40.76 -4.27
C LEU A 8 39.88 40.27 -2.89
N GLY A 9 38.61 40.49 -2.64
CA GLY A 9 37.92 39.90 -1.49
C GLY A 9 37.61 38.42 -1.77
N LEU A 10 38.23 37.49 -1.05
CA LEU A 10 37.79 36.11 -0.99
C LEU A 10 36.50 36.02 -0.15
N ALA A 11 35.37 35.78 -0.81
CA ALA A 11 34.14 35.38 -0.12
C ALA A 11 34.22 33.87 0.16
N ALA A 12 34.45 33.52 1.42
CA ALA A 12 34.30 32.14 1.87
C ALA A 12 32.82 31.76 1.83
N VAL A 13 32.44 30.92 0.88
CA VAL A 13 31.12 30.26 0.87
C VAL A 13 31.13 29.21 1.97
N ALA A 14 30.51 29.53 3.10
CA ALA A 14 30.19 28.53 4.12
C ALA A 14 29.12 27.59 3.54
N ALA A 15 29.53 26.35 3.23
CA ALA A 15 28.55 25.30 2.94
C ALA A 15 27.72 25.07 4.21
N PRO A 16 26.38 24.96 4.12
CA PRO A 16 25.58 24.61 5.27
C PRO A 16 25.99 23.20 5.71
N LEU A 17 26.49 23.08 6.94
CA LEU A 17 26.55 21.82 7.64
C LEU A 17 25.08 21.36 7.83
N SER A 18 24.60 20.48 6.97
CA SER A 18 23.40 19.71 7.27
C SER A 18 23.78 18.81 8.46
N SER A 19 23.42 19.24 9.66
CA SER A 19 23.34 18.34 10.80
C SER A 19 22.40 17.22 10.38
N ALA A 20 22.92 16.02 10.17
CA ALA A 20 22.06 14.84 10.07
C ALA A 20 21.30 14.79 11.39
N LEU A 21 19.99 15.06 11.35
CA LEU A 21 19.11 14.86 12.50
C LEU A 21 19.25 13.40 12.94
N ALA A 22 19.29 13.16 14.24
CA ALA A 22 19.35 11.81 14.78
C ALA A 22 18.16 11.00 14.24
N GLN A 23 18.41 9.76 13.82
CA GLN A 23 17.33 8.91 13.31
C GLN A 23 16.54 8.36 14.51
N PRO A 24 15.21 8.49 14.56
CA PRO A 24 14.42 8.03 15.69
C PRO A 24 14.42 6.49 15.84
N PHE A 25 14.82 5.77 14.79
CA PHE A 25 14.84 4.31 14.73
C PHE A 25 16.17 3.79 14.16
N ASP A 26 16.64 2.64 14.65
CA ASP A 26 17.79 1.93 14.09
C ASP A 26 17.35 0.99 12.96
N PHE A 27 17.45 1.43 11.72
CA PHE A 27 17.20 0.63 10.52
C PHE A 27 18.48 0.00 9.94
N SER A 28 19.54 -0.19 10.72
CA SER A 28 20.77 -0.83 10.25
C SER A 28 20.54 -2.24 9.74
N ALA A 29 19.71 -3.04 10.40
CA ALA A 29 19.30 -4.38 9.96
C ALA A 29 18.54 -4.36 8.63
N VAL A 30 17.61 -3.40 8.44
CA VAL A 30 16.91 -3.19 7.16
C VAL A 30 17.92 -2.86 6.05
N THR A 31 18.88 -1.97 6.34
CA THR A 31 19.93 -1.59 5.38
C THR A 31 20.83 -2.77 5.03
N ALA A 32 21.18 -3.62 5.99
CA ALA A 32 21.99 -4.83 5.77
C ALA A 32 21.26 -5.82 4.85
N LEU A 33 19.99 -6.12 5.11
CA LEU A 33 19.15 -6.98 4.26
C LEU A 33 19.05 -6.43 2.82
N ALA A 34 18.83 -5.12 2.70
CA ALA A 34 18.75 -4.46 1.40
C ALA A 34 20.08 -4.54 0.61
N ASN A 35 21.22 -4.35 1.26
CA ASN A 35 22.54 -4.50 0.62
C ASN A 35 22.82 -5.97 0.26
N GLY A 36 22.47 -6.91 1.11
CA GLY A 36 22.60 -8.34 0.85
C GLY A 36 21.85 -8.79 -0.41
N ALA A 37 20.66 -8.19 -0.67
CA ALA A 37 19.88 -8.48 -1.86
C ALA A 37 20.60 -8.13 -3.17
N LEU A 38 21.48 -7.12 -3.17
CA LEU A 38 22.26 -6.73 -4.36
C LEU A 38 23.29 -7.80 -4.76
N VAL A 39 23.70 -8.66 -3.83
CA VAL A 39 24.64 -9.76 -4.06
C VAL A 39 23.99 -11.14 -4.00
N GLY A 40 22.66 -11.20 -3.89
CA GLY A 40 21.89 -12.43 -3.93
C GLY A 40 21.58 -13.06 -2.57
N GLU A 41 21.86 -12.37 -1.46
CA GLU A 41 21.50 -12.84 -0.12
C GLU A 41 19.98 -12.69 0.11
N ASN A 42 19.36 -13.72 0.67
CA ASN A 42 17.91 -13.77 0.99
C ASN A 42 16.97 -13.59 -0.23
N VAL A 43 17.48 -13.78 -1.43
CA VAL A 43 16.75 -13.74 -2.70
C VAL A 43 17.21 -14.87 -3.61
N GLY A 44 16.42 -15.22 -4.64
CA GLY A 44 16.79 -16.30 -5.58
C GLY A 44 17.95 -15.91 -6.50
N SER A 45 18.15 -14.61 -6.76
CA SER A 45 19.23 -14.06 -7.56
C SER A 45 19.48 -12.59 -7.18
N PRO A 46 20.70 -12.02 -7.46
CA PRO A 46 20.99 -10.62 -7.20
C PRO A 46 19.91 -9.68 -7.77
N VAL A 47 19.40 -8.77 -6.94
CA VAL A 47 18.44 -7.75 -7.36
C VAL A 47 19.23 -6.56 -7.93
N PRO A 48 19.03 -6.16 -9.21
CA PRO A 48 19.83 -5.10 -9.83
C PRO A 48 19.66 -3.73 -9.16
N GLY A 49 18.49 -3.47 -8.59
CA GLY A 49 18.20 -2.25 -7.84
C GLY A 49 16.72 -2.12 -7.47
N PHE A 50 16.48 -1.32 -6.46
CA PHE A 50 15.14 -1.02 -5.94
C PHE A 50 15.15 0.24 -5.09
N ASP A 51 13.95 0.79 -4.84
CA ASP A 51 13.71 1.87 -3.90
C ASP A 51 12.94 1.30 -2.70
N LEU A 52 13.46 1.51 -1.49
CA LEU A 52 12.86 1.02 -0.24
C LEU A 52 12.45 2.19 0.63
N LEU A 53 11.16 2.27 0.93
CA LEU A 53 10.57 3.30 1.77
C LEU A 53 9.83 2.65 2.94
N LEU A 54 10.05 3.17 4.15
CA LEU A 54 9.26 2.87 5.34
C LEU A 54 8.63 4.16 5.85
N MET A 55 7.34 4.09 6.17
CA MET A 55 6.55 5.17 6.75
C MET A 55 5.96 4.69 8.06
N LYS A 56 6.12 5.46 9.14
CA LYS A 56 5.57 5.22 10.47
C LYS A 56 4.58 6.32 10.81
N ASP A 57 3.33 5.97 11.06
CA ASP A 57 2.26 6.91 11.41
C ASP A 57 2.15 8.14 10.49
N GLY A 58 2.35 7.92 9.20
CA GLY A 58 2.28 8.94 8.17
C GLY A 58 3.59 9.71 7.90
N VAL A 59 4.64 9.45 8.68
CA VAL A 59 5.97 10.07 8.51
C VAL A 59 6.92 9.10 7.83
N VAL A 60 7.66 9.58 6.80
CA VAL A 60 8.71 8.79 6.16
C VAL A 60 9.91 8.71 7.10
N VAL A 61 10.15 7.55 7.68
CA VAL A 61 11.25 7.30 8.64
C VAL A 61 12.47 6.63 8.01
N TYR A 62 12.30 6.04 6.82
CA TYR A 62 13.39 5.46 6.04
C TYR A 62 13.08 5.55 4.56
N HIS A 63 14.02 6.05 3.75
CA HIS A 63 13.87 6.09 2.30
C HIS A 63 15.23 6.05 1.62
N ARG A 64 15.56 4.93 0.97
CA ARG A 64 16.83 4.73 0.29
C ARG A 64 16.66 3.93 -0.99
N SER A 65 17.39 4.32 -2.03
CA SER A 65 17.57 3.53 -3.24
C SER A 65 18.84 2.69 -3.16
N PHE A 66 18.79 1.51 -3.79
CA PHE A 66 19.85 0.51 -3.79
C PHE A 66 20.19 0.09 -5.22
N GLY A 67 21.45 -0.31 -5.44
CA GLY A 67 21.93 -0.77 -6.75
C GLY A 67 21.81 0.31 -7.84
N ASN A 68 21.33 -0.08 -9.01
CA ASN A 68 21.17 0.82 -10.17
C ASN A 68 19.82 1.58 -10.18
N TRP A 69 19.18 1.74 -9.04
CA TRP A 69 17.89 2.41 -8.89
C TRP A 69 18.06 3.84 -8.35
N SER A 70 17.04 4.67 -8.53
CA SER A 70 16.99 6.02 -7.94
C SER A 70 15.73 6.20 -7.11
N LEU A 71 15.79 7.12 -6.13
CA LEU A 71 14.64 7.49 -5.31
C LEU A 71 13.46 7.92 -6.19
N ASN A 72 12.29 7.39 -5.87
CA ASN A 72 11.03 7.68 -6.55
C ASN A 72 11.03 7.40 -8.06
N ARG A 73 11.91 6.52 -8.54
CA ARG A 73 11.84 6.01 -9.90
C ARG A 73 10.49 5.32 -10.11
N VAL A 74 9.79 5.74 -11.16
CA VAL A 74 8.52 5.15 -11.56
C VAL A 74 8.78 3.78 -12.20
N ALA A 75 8.07 2.78 -11.72
CA ALA A 75 8.14 1.40 -12.19
C ALA A 75 6.73 0.82 -12.35
N ASN A 76 6.58 -0.23 -13.13
CA ASN A 76 5.32 -0.93 -13.23
C ASN A 76 5.05 -1.72 -11.95
N ALA A 77 3.93 -1.44 -11.30
CA ALA A 77 3.53 -2.08 -10.05
C ALA A 77 2.92 -3.49 -10.25
N ASP A 78 2.74 -3.92 -11.49
CA ASP A 78 2.11 -5.22 -11.81
C ASP A 78 0.85 -5.47 -10.95
N SER A 79 0.76 -6.62 -10.32
CA SER A 79 -0.41 -7.01 -9.52
C SER A 79 -0.63 -6.20 -8.26
N SER A 80 0.34 -5.41 -7.77
CA SER A 80 0.09 -4.42 -6.71
C SER A 80 -0.98 -3.40 -7.11
N THR A 81 -1.17 -3.19 -8.43
CA THR A 81 -2.29 -2.43 -9.02
C THR A 81 -3.66 -2.88 -8.52
N LYS A 82 -3.84 -4.18 -8.21
CA LYS A 82 -5.13 -4.74 -7.77
C LYS A 82 -5.67 -4.04 -6.53
N THR A 83 -4.78 -3.65 -5.61
CA THR A 83 -5.18 -2.94 -4.38
C THR A 83 -5.68 -1.53 -4.71
N ILE A 84 -5.01 -0.83 -5.63
CA ILE A 84 -5.48 0.47 -6.14
C ILE A 84 -6.85 0.30 -6.83
N SER A 85 -6.98 -0.72 -7.68
CA SER A 85 -8.24 -1.01 -8.37
C SER A 85 -9.37 -1.35 -7.39
N GLY A 86 -9.07 -2.10 -6.33
CA GLY A 86 -10.00 -2.36 -5.23
C GLY A 86 -10.52 -1.08 -4.58
N ALA A 87 -9.62 -0.11 -4.35
CA ALA A 87 -10.01 1.20 -3.83
C ALA A 87 -10.91 1.99 -4.80
N VAL A 88 -10.67 1.91 -6.12
CA VAL A 88 -11.58 2.53 -7.12
C VAL A 88 -12.98 1.91 -7.06
N ILE A 89 -13.07 0.59 -6.96
CA ILE A 89 -14.36 -0.13 -6.78
C ILE A 89 -15.04 0.35 -5.49
N MET A 90 -14.32 0.40 -4.39
CA MET A 90 -14.88 0.81 -3.11
C MET A 90 -15.30 2.28 -3.09
N ALA A 91 -14.62 3.16 -3.82
CA ALA A 91 -15.04 4.55 -4.00
C ALA A 91 -16.37 4.68 -4.79
N LEU A 92 -16.67 3.72 -5.66
CA LEU A 92 -17.99 3.61 -6.32
C LEU A 92 -19.03 2.99 -5.40
N VAL A 93 -18.67 2.04 -4.56
CA VAL A 93 -19.58 1.51 -3.51
C VAL A 93 -19.99 2.62 -2.56
N ASP A 94 -19.08 3.51 -2.19
CA ASP A 94 -19.38 4.68 -1.35
C ASP A 94 -20.28 5.70 -2.06
N SER A 95 -20.08 5.92 -3.35
CA SER A 95 -20.81 6.94 -4.11
C SER A 95 -20.72 6.69 -5.61
N SER A 96 -21.77 6.14 -6.18
CA SER A 96 -21.92 5.95 -7.63
C SER A 96 -23.17 6.64 -8.17
N PRO A 97 -23.14 7.18 -9.41
CA PRO A 97 -24.33 7.73 -10.07
C PRO A 97 -25.44 6.71 -10.29
N LEU A 98 -25.08 5.45 -10.55
CA LEU A 98 -26.01 4.33 -10.72
C LEU A 98 -25.81 3.29 -9.61
N PRO A 99 -26.79 2.42 -9.34
CA PRO A 99 -26.69 1.40 -8.29
C PRO A 99 -25.43 0.54 -8.44
N PHE A 100 -24.57 0.52 -7.42
CA PHE A 100 -23.33 -0.22 -7.42
C PHE A 100 -22.96 -0.67 -6.01
N SER A 101 -22.65 -1.94 -5.87
CA SER A 101 -22.20 -2.55 -4.62
C SER A 101 -21.28 -3.74 -4.92
N LEU A 102 -20.68 -4.33 -3.88
CA LEU A 102 -19.92 -5.58 -4.05
C LEU A 102 -20.81 -6.75 -4.54
N ASP A 103 -22.11 -6.70 -4.32
CA ASP A 103 -23.05 -7.74 -4.73
C ASP A 103 -23.73 -7.44 -6.07
N THR A 104 -23.43 -6.30 -6.71
CA THR A 104 -23.84 -6.00 -8.08
C THR A 104 -23.28 -7.08 -9.02
N LYS A 105 -24.13 -7.63 -9.87
CA LYS A 105 -23.76 -8.67 -10.84
C LYS A 105 -23.17 -8.02 -12.09
N LEU A 106 -22.20 -8.71 -12.70
CA LEU A 106 -21.64 -8.25 -13.99
C LEU A 106 -22.74 -8.17 -15.06
N SER A 107 -23.71 -9.09 -15.02
CA SER A 107 -24.86 -9.15 -15.94
C SER A 107 -25.83 -7.98 -15.82
N ASP A 108 -25.85 -7.28 -14.68
CA ASP A 108 -26.74 -6.11 -14.47
C ASP A 108 -26.36 -4.95 -15.41
N TYR A 109 -25.09 -4.90 -15.84
CA TYR A 109 -24.53 -3.87 -16.74
C TYR A 109 -24.07 -4.41 -18.08
N ILE A 110 -23.63 -5.66 -18.15
CA ILE A 110 -23.07 -6.31 -19.34
C ILE A 110 -23.86 -7.60 -19.62
N PRO A 111 -24.91 -7.56 -20.47
CA PRO A 111 -25.78 -8.72 -20.73
C PRO A 111 -25.06 -9.94 -21.31
N ALA A 112 -23.84 -9.77 -21.87
CA ALA A 112 -23.02 -10.88 -22.37
C ALA A 112 -22.64 -11.89 -21.25
N PHE A 113 -22.63 -11.47 -19.97
CA PHE A 113 -22.50 -12.40 -18.84
C PHE A 113 -23.82 -13.12 -18.58
N ALA A 114 -24.17 -14.07 -19.46
CA ALA A 114 -25.42 -14.84 -19.42
C ALA A 114 -25.21 -16.26 -18.87
N GLY A 115 -26.32 -16.98 -18.63
CA GLY A 115 -26.30 -18.34 -18.13
C GLY A 115 -25.61 -18.44 -16.76
N PRO A 116 -24.72 -19.41 -16.53
CA PRO A 116 -24.01 -19.54 -15.23
C PRO A 116 -23.20 -18.32 -14.84
N LYS A 117 -22.74 -17.49 -15.80
CA LYS A 117 -21.97 -16.26 -15.54
C LYS A 117 -22.83 -15.11 -15.05
N SER A 118 -24.16 -15.18 -15.20
CA SER A 118 -25.06 -14.13 -14.71
C SER A 118 -25.05 -13.97 -13.18
N ALA A 119 -24.51 -14.96 -12.46
CA ALA A 119 -24.38 -14.90 -11.01
C ALA A 119 -23.09 -14.23 -10.53
N ILE A 120 -22.12 -13.95 -11.41
CA ILE A 120 -20.83 -13.37 -11.02
C ILE A 120 -21.04 -11.95 -10.48
N THR A 121 -20.57 -11.71 -9.25
CA THR A 121 -20.64 -10.40 -8.60
C THR A 121 -19.31 -9.66 -8.66
N ILE A 122 -19.34 -8.34 -8.43
CA ILE A 122 -18.13 -7.51 -8.23
C ILE A 122 -17.25 -8.10 -7.13
N ARG A 123 -17.84 -8.54 -6.01
CA ARG A 123 -17.16 -9.25 -4.91
C ARG A 123 -16.36 -10.43 -5.42
N GLN A 124 -16.98 -11.34 -6.15
CA GLN A 124 -16.32 -12.53 -6.69
C GLN A 124 -15.25 -12.19 -7.72
N ALA A 125 -15.46 -11.13 -8.50
CA ALA A 125 -14.47 -10.66 -9.48
C ALA A 125 -13.20 -10.11 -8.79
N PHE A 126 -13.37 -9.36 -7.68
CA PHE A 126 -12.26 -8.75 -6.94
C PHE A 126 -11.67 -9.64 -5.84
N SER A 127 -12.24 -10.82 -5.59
CA SER A 127 -11.69 -11.84 -4.68
C SER A 127 -11.23 -13.12 -5.38
N HIS A 128 -11.10 -13.11 -6.70
CA HIS A 128 -10.63 -14.25 -7.50
C HIS A 128 -11.49 -15.52 -7.40
N THR A 129 -12.79 -15.34 -7.14
CA THR A 129 -13.76 -16.46 -7.02
C THR A 129 -14.81 -16.44 -8.13
N SER A 130 -14.61 -15.68 -9.19
CA SER A 130 -15.56 -15.54 -10.31
C SER A 130 -15.64 -16.79 -11.21
N GLY A 131 -14.64 -17.65 -11.21
CA GLY A 131 -14.52 -18.77 -12.15
C GLY A 131 -14.05 -18.40 -13.56
N LEU A 132 -13.79 -17.11 -13.82
CA LEU A 132 -13.26 -16.65 -15.10
C LEU A 132 -11.75 -16.92 -15.19
N SER A 133 -11.31 -17.58 -16.27
CA SER A 133 -9.89 -17.73 -16.58
C SER A 133 -9.31 -16.46 -17.21
N ASP A 134 -7.99 -16.33 -17.18
CA ASP A 134 -7.34 -15.19 -17.84
C ASP A 134 -7.58 -15.19 -19.36
N SER A 135 -7.81 -13.99 -19.89
CA SER A 135 -8.10 -13.72 -21.29
C SER A 135 -7.07 -12.76 -21.87
N ILE A 136 -6.66 -13.02 -23.10
CA ILE A 136 -5.79 -12.13 -23.90
C ILE A 136 -6.43 -10.75 -24.16
N ALA A 137 -7.76 -10.64 -24.01
CA ALA A 137 -8.47 -9.37 -24.18
C ALA A 137 -7.99 -8.27 -23.25
N GLN A 138 -7.45 -8.64 -22.06
CA GLN A 138 -6.87 -7.68 -21.10
C GLN A 138 -5.62 -6.96 -21.64
N GLY A 139 -4.92 -7.56 -22.60
CA GLY A 139 -3.72 -7.02 -23.24
C GLY A 139 -3.94 -6.44 -24.63
N ASN A 140 -5.19 -6.36 -25.10
CA ASN A 140 -5.51 -5.85 -26.43
C ASN A 140 -5.68 -4.32 -26.38
N ASP A 141 -4.75 -3.59 -26.99
CA ASP A 141 -4.69 -2.12 -26.99
C ASP A 141 -5.60 -1.45 -28.03
N THR A 142 -6.22 -2.25 -28.93
CA THR A 142 -7.07 -1.75 -30.02
C THR A 142 -8.57 -1.74 -29.68
N ILE A 143 -8.96 -2.27 -28.52
CA ILE A 143 -10.35 -2.36 -28.07
C ILE A 143 -10.60 -1.52 -26.83
N THR A 144 -11.87 -1.30 -26.49
CA THR A 144 -12.26 -0.67 -25.23
C THR A 144 -12.34 -1.70 -24.09
N LEU A 145 -12.33 -1.21 -22.84
CA LEU A 145 -12.50 -2.04 -21.66
C LEU A 145 -13.83 -2.83 -21.71
N GLN A 146 -14.90 -2.19 -22.20
CA GLN A 146 -16.20 -2.84 -22.37
C GLN A 146 -16.19 -3.91 -23.46
N GLN A 147 -15.50 -3.66 -24.58
CA GLN A 147 -15.30 -4.69 -25.62
C GLN A 147 -14.49 -5.87 -25.08
N ALA A 148 -13.44 -5.60 -24.29
CA ALA A 148 -12.67 -6.63 -23.61
C ALA A 148 -13.53 -7.46 -22.64
N ALA A 149 -14.40 -6.82 -21.86
CA ALA A 149 -15.33 -7.50 -20.97
C ALA A 149 -16.32 -8.40 -21.73
N ASN A 150 -16.83 -7.96 -22.87
CA ASN A 150 -17.68 -8.79 -23.74
C ASN A 150 -16.94 -10.02 -24.26
N LEU A 151 -15.66 -9.89 -24.66
CA LEU A 151 -14.83 -11.03 -25.06
C LEU A 151 -14.54 -11.97 -23.87
N ILE A 152 -14.29 -11.46 -22.68
CA ILE A 152 -14.13 -12.26 -21.47
C ILE A 152 -15.42 -13.04 -21.18
N ALA A 153 -16.59 -12.45 -21.41
CA ALA A 153 -17.89 -13.12 -21.24
C ALA A 153 -18.07 -14.34 -22.16
N LEU A 154 -17.34 -14.45 -23.26
CA LEU A 154 -17.36 -15.63 -24.15
C LEU A 154 -16.58 -16.82 -23.57
N SER A 155 -15.65 -16.60 -22.62
CA SER A 155 -14.84 -17.66 -22.02
C SER A 155 -15.70 -18.64 -21.24
N GLN A 156 -15.29 -19.90 -21.16
CA GLN A 156 -15.91 -20.89 -20.29
C GLN A 156 -15.50 -20.65 -18.83
N LEU A 157 -16.40 -20.92 -17.90
CA LEU A 157 -16.08 -20.94 -16.48
C LEU A 157 -15.21 -22.16 -16.14
N GLN A 158 -14.19 -21.96 -15.32
CA GLN A 158 -13.37 -23.03 -14.77
C GLN A 158 -14.07 -23.74 -13.61
N PHE A 159 -14.98 -23.05 -12.92
CA PHE A 159 -15.80 -23.55 -11.83
C PHE A 159 -17.01 -22.63 -11.61
N THR A 160 -17.99 -23.11 -10.86
CA THR A 160 -19.14 -22.31 -10.46
C THR A 160 -18.69 -21.12 -9.60
N PRO A 161 -19.13 -19.87 -9.90
CA PRO A 161 -18.74 -18.70 -9.14
C PRO A 161 -18.92 -18.87 -7.64
N GLY A 162 -17.88 -18.55 -6.87
CA GLY A 162 -17.81 -18.67 -5.41
C GLY A 162 -17.27 -19.99 -4.87
N LEU A 163 -17.10 -21.07 -5.68
CA LEU A 163 -16.71 -22.39 -5.17
C LEU A 163 -15.20 -22.65 -5.10
N ALA A 164 -14.39 -21.86 -5.81
CA ALA A 164 -12.95 -22.01 -5.79
C ALA A 164 -12.24 -20.65 -5.95
N PHE A 165 -10.97 -20.63 -5.60
CA PHE A 165 -10.07 -19.48 -5.78
C PHE A 165 -9.15 -19.74 -6.97
N LEU A 166 -9.18 -18.83 -7.94
CA LEU A 166 -8.32 -18.83 -9.13
C LEU A 166 -7.78 -17.43 -9.33
N TYR A 167 -6.55 -17.16 -8.90
CA TYR A 167 -5.93 -15.86 -9.07
C TYR A 167 -5.76 -15.52 -10.55
N GLY A 168 -6.23 -14.34 -10.95
CA GLY A 168 -6.19 -13.86 -12.33
C GLY A 168 -6.68 -12.44 -12.49
N GLY A 169 -6.72 -11.95 -13.71
CA GLY A 169 -7.08 -10.56 -14.01
C GLY A 169 -8.46 -10.37 -14.63
N SER A 170 -9.02 -11.40 -15.31
CA SER A 170 -10.23 -11.26 -16.12
C SER A 170 -11.46 -10.85 -15.33
N GLY A 171 -11.63 -11.39 -14.13
CA GLY A 171 -12.74 -10.97 -13.24
C GLY A 171 -12.68 -9.48 -12.94
N MET A 172 -11.52 -9.00 -12.49
CA MET A 172 -11.31 -7.58 -12.19
C MET A 172 -11.48 -6.70 -13.44
N HIS A 173 -11.02 -7.19 -14.61
CA HIS A 173 -11.13 -6.46 -15.86
C HIS A 173 -12.61 -6.28 -16.27
N ALA A 174 -13.40 -7.34 -16.17
CA ALA A 174 -14.85 -7.27 -16.41
C ALA A 174 -15.56 -6.37 -15.39
N ALA A 175 -15.20 -6.45 -14.12
CA ALA A 175 -15.74 -5.57 -13.08
C ALA A 175 -15.33 -4.10 -13.30
N GLY A 176 -14.15 -3.84 -13.84
CA GLY A 176 -13.71 -2.50 -14.27
C GLY A 176 -14.61 -1.90 -15.34
N ALA A 177 -15.04 -2.72 -16.32
CA ALA A 177 -16.00 -2.29 -17.33
C ALA A 177 -17.38 -1.97 -16.75
N VAL A 178 -17.84 -2.76 -15.78
CA VAL A 178 -19.06 -2.45 -15.02
C VAL A 178 -18.90 -1.14 -14.24
N ALA A 179 -17.73 -0.91 -13.64
CA ALA A 179 -17.43 0.31 -12.92
C ALA A 179 -17.49 1.56 -13.82
N GLU A 180 -17.01 1.49 -15.08
CA GLU A 180 -17.16 2.59 -16.04
C GLU A 180 -18.64 2.89 -16.33
N LEU A 181 -19.46 1.86 -16.51
CA LEU A 181 -20.88 2.01 -16.79
C LEU A 181 -21.64 2.59 -15.57
N ALA A 182 -21.39 2.05 -14.37
CA ALA A 182 -22.02 2.52 -13.14
C ALA A 182 -21.56 3.93 -12.77
N GLY A 183 -20.27 4.22 -12.92
CA GLY A 183 -19.68 5.51 -12.64
C GLY A 183 -19.86 6.56 -13.73
N GLN A 184 -20.36 6.16 -14.91
CA GLN A 184 -20.56 7.02 -16.10
C GLN A 184 -19.29 7.78 -16.52
N GLN A 185 -18.14 7.18 -16.32
CA GLN A 185 -16.82 7.74 -16.61
C GLN A 185 -15.85 6.63 -17.02
N SER A 186 -14.79 7.00 -17.76
CA SER A 186 -13.72 6.04 -18.04
C SER A 186 -13.01 5.62 -16.75
N TRP A 187 -12.42 4.42 -16.73
CA TRP A 187 -11.65 3.92 -15.60
C TRP A 187 -10.57 4.90 -15.13
N ASN A 188 -9.83 5.48 -16.08
CA ASN A 188 -8.80 6.44 -15.76
C ASN A 188 -9.35 7.72 -15.11
N ALA A 189 -10.54 8.17 -15.53
CA ALA A 189 -11.19 9.32 -14.89
C ALA A 189 -11.65 8.98 -13.46
N LEU A 190 -12.24 7.80 -13.27
CA LEU A 190 -12.62 7.30 -11.94
C LEU A 190 -11.42 7.22 -11.01
N PHE A 191 -10.33 6.58 -11.46
CA PHE A 191 -9.10 6.49 -10.69
C PHE A 191 -8.54 7.87 -10.35
N ASN A 192 -8.37 8.74 -11.35
CA ASN A 192 -7.78 10.06 -11.15
C ASN A 192 -8.57 10.88 -10.13
N GLN A 193 -9.89 11.01 -10.31
CA GLN A 193 -10.72 11.89 -9.49
C GLN A 193 -10.99 11.34 -8.10
N ARG A 194 -11.16 10.02 -7.97
CA ARG A 194 -11.60 9.41 -6.72
C ARG A 194 -10.47 8.94 -5.83
N ILE A 195 -9.33 8.60 -6.42
CA ILE A 195 -8.18 8.03 -5.70
C ILE A 195 -6.94 8.92 -5.87
N ARG A 196 -6.37 9.00 -7.08
CA ARG A 196 -5.06 9.60 -7.33
C ARG A 196 -4.93 11.02 -6.78
N ASP A 197 -5.84 11.90 -7.18
CA ASP A 197 -5.77 13.32 -6.86
C ASP A 197 -6.11 13.58 -5.38
N LYS A 198 -7.01 12.78 -4.80
CA LYS A 198 -7.35 12.87 -3.38
C LYS A 198 -6.24 12.37 -2.46
N VAL A 199 -5.56 11.29 -2.83
CA VAL A 199 -4.41 10.75 -2.06
C VAL A 199 -3.19 11.64 -2.22
N GLY A 200 -3.00 12.28 -3.37
CA GLY A 200 -1.79 13.02 -3.72
C GLY A 200 -0.69 12.09 -4.22
N MET A 201 -1.01 11.25 -5.24
CA MET A 201 -0.08 10.28 -5.84
C MET A 201 0.09 10.56 -7.36
N PRO A 202 0.69 11.70 -7.74
CA PRO A 202 0.68 12.21 -9.10
C PRO A 202 1.46 11.37 -10.11
N SER A 203 2.45 10.60 -9.67
CA SER A 203 3.26 9.73 -10.53
C SER A 203 2.58 8.39 -10.83
N THR A 204 1.45 8.08 -10.17
CA THR A 204 0.72 6.84 -10.38
C THR A 204 -0.28 6.98 -11.51
N VAL A 205 -0.16 6.13 -12.52
CA VAL A 205 -1.01 6.16 -13.72
C VAL A 205 -1.27 4.74 -14.24
N TYR A 206 -2.45 4.50 -14.80
CA TYR A 206 -2.70 3.29 -15.58
C TYR A 206 -2.08 3.46 -16.97
N ARG A 207 -0.92 2.85 -17.19
CA ARG A 207 -0.20 2.92 -18.45
C ARG A 207 -0.49 1.74 -19.36
N LEU A 208 -0.57 0.54 -18.80
CA LEU A 208 -0.88 -0.68 -19.57
C LEU A 208 -2.40 -0.91 -19.53
N THR A 209 -3.08 -1.31 -20.56
CA THR A 209 -2.66 -1.67 -21.93
C THR A 209 -2.74 -0.44 -22.82
N SER A 210 -3.87 0.28 -22.76
CA SER A 210 -4.16 1.52 -23.46
C SER A 210 -5.09 2.40 -22.60
N PRO A 211 -5.25 3.69 -22.92
CA PRO A 211 -6.18 4.58 -22.20
C PRO A 211 -7.65 4.12 -22.25
N THR A 212 -8.04 3.39 -23.32
CA THR A 212 -9.41 2.90 -23.52
C THR A 212 -9.62 1.46 -23.03
N ASN A 213 -8.54 0.71 -22.82
CA ASN A 213 -8.53 -0.62 -22.23
C ASN A 213 -7.42 -0.72 -21.17
N PRO A 214 -7.50 0.05 -20.08
CA PRO A 214 -6.50 0.00 -19.03
C PRO A 214 -6.51 -1.37 -18.34
N ARG A 215 -5.33 -1.93 -18.10
CA ARG A 215 -5.21 -3.25 -17.47
C ARG A 215 -5.50 -3.17 -15.97
N ILE A 216 -6.74 -3.43 -15.59
CA ILE A 216 -7.27 -3.22 -14.23
C ILE A 216 -6.47 -3.97 -13.15
N ALA A 217 -6.02 -5.18 -13.45
CA ALA A 217 -5.36 -6.06 -12.49
C ALA A 217 -3.82 -5.93 -12.46
N GLY A 218 -3.22 -5.00 -13.23
CA GLY A 218 -1.75 -4.97 -13.32
C GLY A 218 -1.19 -3.84 -14.18
N GLY A 219 -1.94 -2.77 -14.43
CA GLY A 219 -1.56 -1.75 -15.40
C GLY A 219 -1.02 -0.44 -14.84
N CYS A 220 -0.92 -0.28 -13.52
CA CYS A 220 -0.36 0.93 -12.93
C CYS A 220 1.16 0.94 -12.98
N ASP A 221 1.70 2.09 -13.39
CA ASP A 221 3.03 2.52 -12.99
C ASP A 221 2.92 3.36 -11.73
N SER A 222 3.88 3.23 -10.81
CA SER A 222 3.95 4.00 -9.57
C SER A 222 5.38 4.12 -9.07
N ASN A 223 5.59 4.86 -8.00
CA ASN A 223 6.85 4.94 -7.27
C ASN A 223 6.65 4.70 -5.77
N ALA A 224 7.75 4.63 -5.01
CA ALA A 224 7.71 4.27 -3.60
C ALA A 224 6.86 5.25 -2.78
N ILE A 225 7.03 6.56 -2.95
CA ILE A 225 6.34 7.56 -2.13
C ILE A 225 4.84 7.64 -2.45
N ASP A 226 4.45 7.56 -3.72
CA ASP A 226 3.05 7.60 -4.12
C ASP A 226 2.31 6.36 -3.60
N PHE A 227 2.94 5.17 -3.74
CA PHE A 227 2.33 3.93 -3.26
C PHE A 227 2.27 3.88 -1.73
N ALA A 228 3.29 4.43 -1.02
CA ALA A 228 3.26 4.55 0.44
C ALA A 228 2.12 5.46 0.92
N ARG A 229 1.90 6.60 0.28
CA ARG A 229 0.75 7.50 0.57
C ARG A 229 -0.59 6.78 0.40
N PHE A 230 -0.70 5.95 -0.64
CA PHE A 230 -1.91 5.17 -0.89
C PHE A 230 -2.13 4.11 0.19
N MET A 231 -1.11 3.32 0.55
CA MET A 231 -1.21 2.31 1.60
C MET A 231 -1.48 2.95 2.97
N GLU A 232 -0.85 4.10 3.25
CA GLU A 232 -1.10 4.86 4.48
C GLU A 232 -2.55 5.40 4.55
N MET A 233 -3.11 5.85 3.44
CA MET A 233 -4.52 6.23 3.37
C MET A 233 -5.43 5.04 3.73
N LEU A 234 -5.10 3.84 3.27
CA LEU A 234 -5.85 2.63 3.64
C LEU A 234 -5.66 2.30 5.14
N ARG A 235 -4.41 2.34 5.66
CA ARG A 235 -4.12 2.15 7.09
C ARG A 235 -4.92 3.11 7.96
N ARG A 236 -5.02 4.38 7.54
CA ARG A 236 -5.80 5.43 8.22
C ARG A 236 -7.28 5.40 7.87
N LYS A 237 -7.81 4.22 7.58
CA LYS A 237 -9.24 3.98 7.34
C LYS A 237 -9.85 4.94 6.29
N GLY A 238 -9.12 5.22 5.22
CA GLY A 238 -9.56 6.04 4.09
C GLY A 238 -9.27 7.53 4.19
N LEU A 239 -8.52 7.98 5.20
CA LEU A 239 -8.09 9.36 5.37
C LEU A 239 -6.66 9.55 4.84
N ALA A 240 -6.50 10.34 3.76
CA ALA A 240 -5.20 10.66 3.20
C ALA A 240 -4.38 11.60 4.09
N LEU A 241 -3.05 11.64 3.90
CA LEU A 241 -2.14 12.51 4.66
C LEU A 241 -2.45 14.01 4.51
N ASN A 242 -3.00 14.41 3.37
CA ASN A 242 -3.43 15.79 3.11
C ASN A 242 -4.79 16.15 3.70
N GLY A 243 -5.40 15.27 4.51
CA GLY A 243 -6.69 15.47 5.17
C GLY A 243 -7.92 15.12 4.34
N ASN A 244 -7.77 14.70 3.09
CA ASN A 244 -8.89 14.31 2.24
C ASN A 244 -9.47 12.96 2.68
N ARG A 245 -10.80 12.86 2.83
CA ARG A 245 -11.51 11.58 2.91
C ARG A 245 -11.61 10.99 1.51
N VAL A 246 -10.88 9.90 1.27
CA VAL A 246 -10.82 9.19 -0.03
C VAL A 246 -11.87 8.10 -0.08
N LEU A 247 -11.95 7.30 0.98
CA LEU A 247 -12.91 6.21 1.17
C LEU A 247 -13.59 6.35 2.53
N SER A 248 -14.80 5.82 2.66
CA SER A 248 -15.41 5.63 3.97
C SER A 248 -14.65 4.56 4.77
N GLU A 249 -14.76 4.57 6.09
CA GLU A 249 -14.18 3.51 6.93
C GLU A 249 -14.80 2.16 6.63
N SER A 250 -16.11 2.11 6.35
CA SER A 250 -16.80 0.88 5.96
C SER A 250 -16.26 0.31 4.64
N ALA A 251 -15.89 1.15 3.67
CA ALA A 251 -15.28 0.74 2.42
C ALA A 251 -13.88 0.13 2.66
N VAL A 252 -13.05 0.77 3.47
CA VAL A 252 -11.72 0.24 3.82
C VAL A 252 -11.84 -1.06 4.63
N ASN A 253 -12.76 -1.13 5.60
CA ASN A 253 -13.01 -2.35 6.35
C ASN A 253 -13.44 -3.51 5.44
N ALA A 254 -14.27 -3.25 4.42
CA ALA A 254 -14.63 -4.25 3.41
C ALA A 254 -13.43 -4.72 2.59
N MET A 255 -12.48 -3.81 2.25
CA MET A 255 -11.23 -4.21 1.57
C MET A 255 -10.41 -5.18 2.41
N PHE A 256 -10.33 -4.97 3.72
CA PHE A 256 -9.56 -5.80 4.63
C PHE A 256 -10.35 -6.92 5.32
N THR A 257 -11.59 -7.14 4.89
CA THR A 257 -12.37 -8.31 5.29
C THR A 257 -12.18 -9.42 4.26
N ARG A 258 -11.97 -10.66 4.72
CA ARG A 258 -11.88 -11.83 3.83
C ARG A 258 -13.14 -11.96 3.00
N GLN A 259 -12.98 -11.98 1.68
CA GLN A 259 -14.07 -12.11 0.69
C GLN A 259 -14.22 -13.53 0.14
N THR A 260 -13.30 -14.42 0.50
CA THR A 260 -13.31 -15.83 0.07
C THR A 260 -13.88 -16.71 1.17
N ALA A 261 -14.53 -17.82 0.81
CA ALA A 261 -14.91 -18.84 1.79
C ALA A 261 -13.69 -19.41 2.54
N ASN A 262 -13.91 -19.94 3.73
CA ASN A 262 -12.86 -20.60 4.50
C ASN A 262 -13.43 -21.88 5.15
N PRO A 263 -13.02 -23.09 4.72
CA PRO A 263 -12.05 -23.36 3.65
C PRO A 263 -12.59 -23.11 2.24
N ILE A 264 -11.68 -22.94 1.26
CA ILE A 264 -11.99 -22.84 -0.18
C ILE A 264 -10.99 -23.68 -0.98
N THR A 265 -11.43 -24.28 -2.08
CA THR A 265 -10.54 -24.94 -3.03
C THR A 265 -9.67 -23.92 -3.76
N ILE A 266 -8.34 -24.07 -3.70
CA ILE A 266 -7.39 -23.23 -4.40
C ILE A 266 -6.95 -23.93 -5.69
N ILE A 267 -7.28 -23.36 -6.85
CA ILE A 267 -6.83 -23.85 -8.16
C ILE A 267 -5.47 -23.25 -8.49
N PHE A 268 -5.30 -21.94 -8.26
CA PHE A 268 -4.01 -21.26 -8.43
C PHE A 268 -3.92 -20.05 -7.51
N THR A 269 -2.76 -19.92 -6.86
CA THR A 269 -2.34 -18.74 -6.11
C THR A 269 -0.85 -18.47 -6.35
N PRO A 270 -0.42 -17.22 -6.55
CA PRO A 270 0.99 -16.87 -6.67
C PRO A 270 1.69 -16.76 -5.30
N ILE A 271 0.93 -16.68 -4.21
CA ILE A 271 1.47 -16.51 -2.85
C ILE A 271 1.86 -17.86 -2.30
N GLN A 272 3.11 -17.98 -1.85
CA GLN A 272 3.67 -19.18 -1.19
C GLN A 272 4.09 -18.87 0.26
N SER A 273 3.70 -17.69 0.79
CA SER A 273 4.04 -17.27 2.14
C SER A 273 3.34 -18.13 3.19
N THR A 274 4.03 -18.35 4.31
CA THR A 274 3.45 -18.97 5.51
C THR A 274 2.54 -18.00 6.29
N SER A 275 2.55 -16.71 5.95
CA SER A 275 1.77 -15.68 6.63
C SER A 275 0.30 -15.60 6.20
N THR A 276 -0.08 -16.29 5.12
CA THR A 276 -1.45 -16.34 4.60
C THR A 276 -1.78 -17.73 4.08
N ASP A 277 -3.07 -18.13 4.06
CA ASP A 277 -3.52 -19.43 3.56
C ASP A 277 -3.57 -19.54 2.02
N GLY A 278 -2.99 -18.55 1.30
CA GLY A 278 -2.96 -18.51 -0.16
C GLY A 278 -4.28 -18.11 -0.82
N ALA A 279 -5.36 -17.98 -0.05
CA ALA A 279 -6.66 -17.49 -0.50
C ALA A 279 -7.30 -16.51 0.52
N ASP A 280 -6.55 -16.08 1.54
CA ASP A 280 -7.01 -15.02 2.45
C ASP A 280 -6.92 -13.67 1.72
N TYR A 281 -8.01 -13.34 1.03
CA TYR A 281 -8.06 -12.23 0.09
C TYR A 281 -9.26 -11.33 0.36
N GLY A 282 -9.00 -10.03 0.38
CA GLY A 282 -10.00 -8.99 0.51
C GLY A 282 -10.50 -8.47 -0.84
N VAL A 283 -10.84 -7.19 -0.94
CA VAL A 283 -11.18 -6.56 -2.22
C VAL A 283 -9.89 -6.03 -2.87
N GLY A 284 -9.27 -6.86 -3.72
CA GLY A 284 -8.05 -6.48 -4.45
C GLY A 284 -6.76 -6.51 -3.61
N VAL A 285 -6.77 -7.07 -2.41
CA VAL A 285 -5.62 -7.06 -1.50
C VAL A 285 -5.45 -8.40 -0.80
N TRP A 286 -4.20 -8.85 -0.64
CA TRP A 286 -3.86 -9.99 0.19
C TRP A 286 -3.97 -9.61 1.67
N LEU A 287 -4.68 -10.41 2.44
CA LEU A 287 -4.74 -10.29 3.88
C LEU A 287 -3.53 -11.04 4.46
N GLY A 288 -2.77 -10.33 5.30
CA GLY A 288 -1.51 -10.84 5.84
C GLY A 288 -1.69 -11.62 7.13
N ARG A 289 -0.72 -11.46 8.03
CA ARG A 289 -0.71 -12.14 9.32
C ARG A 289 -1.93 -11.79 10.17
N ARG A 290 -2.32 -12.76 11.04
CA ARG A 290 -3.34 -12.57 12.06
C ARG A 290 -2.79 -12.96 13.43
N ASP A 291 -3.30 -12.36 14.48
CA ASP A 291 -3.01 -12.78 15.85
C ASP A 291 -3.77 -14.07 16.24
N ALA A 292 -3.55 -14.56 17.44
CA ALA A 292 -4.21 -15.74 17.99
C ALA A 292 -5.75 -15.59 18.10
N ASN A 293 -6.26 -14.38 18.10
CA ASN A 293 -7.69 -14.06 18.16
C ASN A 293 -8.30 -13.85 16.77
N GLY A 294 -7.50 -13.93 15.70
CA GLY A 294 -7.92 -13.75 14.33
C GLY A 294 -7.94 -12.28 13.86
N LYS A 295 -7.47 -11.33 14.68
CA LYS A 295 -7.30 -9.92 14.29
C LYS A 295 -6.28 -9.82 13.15
N LEU A 296 -6.60 -9.09 12.11
CA LEU A 296 -5.68 -8.84 10.99
C LEU A 296 -4.54 -7.92 11.45
N LEU A 297 -3.30 -8.39 11.31
CA LEU A 297 -2.10 -7.64 11.69
C LEU A 297 -1.43 -6.95 10.50
N GLY A 298 -1.74 -7.35 9.27
CA GLY A 298 -1.13 -6.76 8.08
C GLY A 298 -1.84 -7.10 6.79
N ALA A 299 -1.48 -6.37 5.72
CA ALA A 299 -1.97 -6.59 4.37
C ALA A 299 -0.86 -6.33 3.36
N ILE A 300 -0.91 -7.00 2.21
CA ILE A 300 0.16 -6.99 1.21
C ILE A 300 -0.43 -6.75 -0.19
N ALA A 301 0.20 -5.84 -0.93
CA ALA A 301 0.06 -5.66 -2.36
C ALA A 301 1.36 -6.11 -3.04
N ALA A 302 1.34 -7.17 -3.85
CA ALA A 302 2.53 -7.74 -4.47
C ALA A 302 2.39 -7.85 -5.99
N GLY A 303 3.44 -7.51 -6.72
CA GLY A 303 3.55 -7.49 -8.18
C GLY A 303 4.55 -8.52 -8.71
N ALA A 304 4.30 -9.04 -9.90
CA ALA A 304 5.04 -10.16 -10.49
C ALA A 304 6.53 -9.90 -10.72
N ARG A 305 6.94 -8.62 -10.86
CA ARG A 305 8.34 -8.21 -11.07
C ARG A 305 8.99 -7.61 -9.83
N GLY A 306 8.48 -7.96 -8.64
CA GLY A 306 9.09 -7.66 -7.36
C GLY A 306 8.56 -6.39 -6.68
N PHE A 307 7.75 -5.55 -7.33
CA PHE A 307 7.10 -4.44 -6.66
C PHE A 307 6.19 -4.96 -5.54
N ALA A 308 6.43 -4.52 -4.32
CA ALA A 308 5.63 -4.91 -3.16
C ALA A 308 5.39 -3.74 -2.21
N ALA A 309 4.22 -3.73 -1.59
CA ALA A 309 3.90 -2.81 -0.52
C ALA A 309 3.11 -3.53 0.56
N TRP A 310 3.30 -3.15 1.81
CA TRP A 310 2.60 -3.77 2.93
C TRP A 310 2.16 -2.73 3.97
N ILE A 311 1.16 -3.12 4.74
CA ILE A 311 0.72 -2.42 5.94
C ILE A 311 0.98 -3.33 7.13
N ASP A 312 1.50 -2.76 8.20
CA ASP A 312 1.50 -3.32 9.54
C ASP A 312 0.58 -2.46 10.40
N PHE A 313 -0.55 -3.05 10.81
CA PHE A 313 -1.57 -2.30 11.55
C PHE A 313 -1.19 -2.06 13.00
N ASP A 314 -0.49 -3.01 13.63
CA ASP A 314 -0.14 -2.90 15.06
C ASP A 314 1.00 -1.91 15.30
N ASP A 315 1.98 -1.89 14.40
CA ASP A 315 3.12 -1.00 14.54
C ASP A 315 2.96 0.31 13.74
N GLY A 316 1.78 0.55 13.15
CA GLY A 316 1.52 1.78 12.38
C GLY A 316 2.46 1.98 11.19
N MET A 317 2.96 0.88 10.60
CA MET A 317 3.97 0.92 9.54
C MET A 317 3.37 0.67 8.17
N VAL A 318 3.93 1.36 7.19
CA VAL A 318 3.77 1.07 5.76
C VAL A 318 5.16 0.90 5.16
N GLY A 319 5.37 -0.15 4.39
CA GLY A 319 6.60 -0.34 3.63
C GLY A 319 6.32 -0.47 2.14
N VAL A 320 7.25 0.02 1.32
CA VAL A 320 7.22 -0.15 -0.13
C VAL A 320 8.60 -0.55 -0.62
N PHE A 321 8.65 -1.67 -1.34
CA PHE A 321 9.79 -2.16 -2.08
C PHE A 321 9.48 -1.99 -3.57
N ALA A 322 9.99 -0.93 -4.18
CA ALA A 322 9.69 -0.55 -5.56
C ALA A 322 10.79 -1.01 -6.51
N THR A 323 10.50 -2.03 -7.30
CA THR A 323 11.35 -2.54 -8.38
C THR A 323 10.48 -3.14 -9.50
N ASP A 324 11.04 -3.32 -10.68
CA ASP A 324 10.40 -4.06 -11.79
C ASP A 324 11.40 -4.98 -12.52
N THR A 325 12.48 -5.35 -11.84
CA THR A 325 13.66 -5.99 -12.44
C THR A 325 13.85 -7.44 -12.05
N THR A 326 13.03 -7.98 -11.12
CA THR A 326 13.16 -9.35 -10.64
C THR A 326 11.78 -9.97 -10.40
N ARG A 327 11.72 -11.30 -10.25
CA ARG A 327 10.45 -12.00 -10.01
C ARG A 327 10.06 -11.90 -8.55
N SER A 328 8.76 -11.74 -8.27
CA SER A 328 8.24 -11.69 -6.90
C SER A 328 8.54 -12.94 -6.10
N SER A 329 8.57 -14.13 -6.75
CA SER A 329 8.96 -15.39 -6.11
C SER A 329 10.42 -15.40 -5.62
N GLU A 330 11.26 -14.52 -6.12
CA GLU A 330 12.66 -14.39 -5.71
C GLU A 330 12.83 -13.35 -4.58
N THR A 331 11.93 -12.37 -4.48
CA THR A 331 12.01 -11.26 -3.51
C THR A 331 11.03 -11.37 -2.34
N GLN A 332 10.08 -12.31 -2.39
CA GLN A 332 9.05 -12.41 -1.36
C GLN A 332 9.64 -12.61 0.04
N GLY A 333 10.56 -13.55 0.21
CA GLY A 333 11.22 -13.77 1.49
C GLY A 333 12.01 -12.56 1.98
N LEU A 334 12.59 -11.77 1.07
CA LEU A 334 13.33 -10.56 1.41
C LEU A 334 12.44 -9.50 2.03
N TYR A 335 11.32 -9.14 1.38
CA TYR A 335 10.49 -8.07 1.94
C TYR A 335 9.75 -8.52 3.21
N GLU A 336 9.53 -9.82 3.42
CA GLU A 336 9.07 -10.35 4.71
C GLU A 336 10.12 -10.13 5.80
N LEU A 337 11.42 -10.44 5.53
CA LEU A 337 12.52 -10.15 6.45
C LEU A 337 12.71 -8.66 6.72
N ILE A 338 12.57 -7.82 5.68
CA ILE A 338 12.61 -6.36 5.83
C ILE A 338 11.45 -5.88 6.72
N GLN A 339 10.26 -6.42 6.54
CA GLN A 339 9.10 -6.10 7.39
C GLN A 339 9.39 -6.45 8.84
N ASP A 340 9.91 -7.65 9.13
CA ASP A 340 10.24 -8.08 10.49
C ASP A 340 11.32 -7.18 11.12
N ALA A 341 12.38 -6.85 10.38
CA ALA A 341 13.42 -5.95 10.85
C ALA A 341 12.90 -4.52 11.11
N ALA A 342 12.00 -4.04 10.24
CA ALA A 342 11.36 -2.73 10.42
C ALA A 342 10.44 -2.71 11.65
N GLN A 343 9.70 -3.78 11.90
CA GLN A 343 8.89 -3.94 13.11
C GLN A 343 9.74 -3.90 14.38
N ILE A 344 10.86 -4.64 14.39
CA ILE A 344 11.79 -4.65 15.53
C ILE A 344 12.31 -3.24 15.79
N ALA A 345 12.72 -2.52 14.74
CA ALA A 345 13.20 -1.14 14.88
C ALA A 345 12.09 -0.21 15.39
N ALA A 346 10.88 -0.29 14.83
CA ALA A 346 9.73 0.53 15.24
C ALA A 346 9.32 0.27 16.70
N ARG A 347 9.51 -0.97 17.17
CA ARG A 347 9.23 -1.35 18.58
C ARG A 347 10.32 -0.95 19.56
N ASN A 348 11.50 -0.56 19.07
CA ASN A 348 12.63 -0.17 19.88
C ASN A 348 13.15 1.20 19.40
N PRO A 349 12.36 2.28 19.56
CA PRO A 349 12.79 3.60 19.12
C PRO A 349 14.02 4.03 19.91
N LEU A 350 14.96 4.66 19.22
CA LEU A 350 16.15 5.25 19.87
C LEU A 350 15.77 6.45 20.77
N CYS A 351 14.63 7.06 20.48
CA CYS A 351 14.13 8.24 21.15
C CYS A 351 12.62 8.10 21.42
N PRO A 352 12.21 7.46 22.52
CA PRO A 352 10.79 7.16 22.75
C PRO A 352 9.89 8.39 22.90
N GLY A 353 10.43 9.57 23.25
CA GLY A 353 9.66 10.82 23.36
C GLY A 353 9.51 11.62 22.07
N ASP A 354 10.20 11.27 20.97
CA ASP A 354 10.09 11.92 19.66
C ASP A 354 8.87 11.41 18.91
N LEU A 355 7.71 11.99 19.18
CA LEU A 355 6.42 11.54 18.66
C LEU A 355 6.09 12.06 17.26
N ASP A 356 6.85 13.03 16.74
CA ASP A 356 6.74 13.49 15.35
C ASP A 356 7.88 13.00 14.46
N TYR A 357 8.81 12.21 15.03
CA TYR A 357 9.94 11.55 14.36
C TYR A 357 10.90 12.53 13.65
N ASN A 358 11.07 13.75 14.23
CA ASN A 358 11.95 14.77 13.67
C ASN A 358 13.38 14.75 14.25
N GLY A 359 13.68 13.86 15.20
CA GLY A 359 14.97 13.70 15.86
C GLY A 359 15.17 14.60 17.10
N LEU A 360 14.14 15.32 17.52
CA LEU A 360 14.13 16.18 18.70
C LEU A 360 12.93 15.84 19.56
N VAL A 361 13.01 16.11 20.90
CA VAL A 361 11.87 15.97 21.80
C VAL A 361 11.54 17.36 22.35
N LEU A 362 10.50 17.99 21.78
CA LEU A 362 10.13 19.38 22.01
C LEU A 362 8.64 19.56 22.33
N ASP A 363 8.18 20.80 22.39
CA ASP A 363 6.78 21.16 22.72
C ASP A 363 5.76 20.53 21.77
N ASN A 364 6.14 20.25 20.49
CA ASN A 364 5.26 19.55 19.54
C ASN A 364 4.98 18.11 19.98
N ASP A 365 6.00 17.42 20.49
CA ASP A 365 5.86 16.05 20.99
C ASP A 365 5.06 16.03 22.29
N PHE A 366 5.31 17.00 23.16
CA PHE A 366 4.50 17.17 24.36
C PHE A 366 3.02 17.40 24.03
N THR A 367 2.74 18.22 23.02
CA THR A 367 1.36 18.44 22.56
C THR A 367 0.72 17.14 22.03
N ARG A 368 1.47 16.33 21.30
CA ARG A 368 0.99 15.02 20.82
C ARG A 368 0.77 14.04 21.98
N PHE A 369 1.68 14.05 22.96
CA PHE A 369 1.56 13.23 24.15
C PHE A 369 0.29 13.57 24.93
N THR A 370 0.05 14.85 25.22
CA THR A 370 -1.10 15.28 26.03
C THR A 370 -2.43 14.97 25.35
N LEU A 371 -2.53 15.06 24.01
CA LEU A 371 -3.73 14.69 23.28
C LEU A 371 -4.07 13.20 23.45
N ALA A 372 -3.08 12.33 23.47
CA ALA A 372 -3.29 10.90 23.69
C ALA A 372 -3.55 10.60 25.18
N TYR A 373 -2.85 11.29 26.08
CA TYR A 373 -3.00 11.16 27.53
C TYR A 373 -4.43 11.52 28.01
N ASP A 374 -5.08 12.50 27.38
CA ASP A 374 -6.47 12.87 27.68
C ASP A 374 -7.49 11.79 27.31
N ILE A 375 -7.12 10.89 26.39
CA ILE A 375 -7.97 9.78 25.90
C ILE A 375 -7.70 8.49 26.67
N THR A 376 -6.46 8.23 26.99
CA THR A 376 -5.90 7.10 27.75
C THR A 376 -5.93 5.74 27.06
N ASP A 377 -7.05 5.27 26.52
CA ASP A 377 -7.19 3.93 25.91
C ASP A 377 -6.77 3.95 24.43
N CYS A 378 -5.75 3.19 24.07
CA CYS A 378 -5.29 3.06 22.69
C CYS A 378 -6.33 2.46 21.73
N ALA A 379 -7.36 1.79 22.25
CA ALA A 379 -8.47 1.25 21.45
C ALA A 379 -9.58 2.30 21.18
N ASP A 380 -9.52 3.47 21.82
CA ASP A 380 -10.52 4.52 21.61
C ASP A 380 -10.46 5.05 20.16
N PRO A 381 -11.61 5.21 19.49
CA PRO A 381 -11.66 5.73 18.11
C PRO A 381 -11.06 7.11 17.91
N ASP A 382 -11.05 7.95 18.97
CA ASP A 382 -10.51 9.31 18.93
C ASP A 382 -9.00 9.35 19.23
N MET A 383 -8.41 8.23 19.65
CA MET A 383 -6.97 8.12 19.89
C MET A 383 -6.18 8.46 18.62
N PRO A 384 -5.13 9.30 18.71
CA PRO A 384 -4.22 9.55 17.59
C PRO A 384 -3.72 8.24 16.96
N ALA A 385 -3.70 8.19 15.62
CA ALA A 385 -3.41 6.97 14.89
C ALA A 385 -2.08 6.35 15.34
N GLY A 386 -2.13 5.05 15.68
CA GLY A 386 -0.96 4.28 16.10
C GLY A 386 -0.62 4.38 17.57
N CYS A 387 -1.38 5.16 18.37
CA CYS A 387 -1.15 5.32 19.81
C CYS A 387 0.33 5.51 20.17
N SER A 388 1.02 6.42 19.47
CA SER A 388 2.48 6.60 19.57
C SER A 388 2.95 7.10 20.94
N ALA A 389 2.04 7.58 21.78
CA ALA A 389 2.31 8.03 23.14
C ALA A 389 2.25 6.89 24.18
N ASP A 390 1.80 5.69 23.82
CA ASP A 390 1.95 4.47 24.62
C ASP A 390 3.41 3.98 24.51
N LEU A 391 4.27 4.54 25.34
CA LEU A 391 5.72 4.37 25.27
C LEU A 391 6.18 3.07 25.94
N ASN A 392 5.39 2.54 26.88
CA ASN A 392 5.63 1.28 27.56
C ASN A 392 4.92 0.08 26.91
N ARG A 393 3.97 0.34 25.96
CA ARG A 393 3.21 -0.62 25.15
C ARG A 393 2.27 -1.52 25.96
N ASP A 394 1.61 -0.97 26.93
CA ASP A 394 0.59 -1.68 27.71
C ASP A 394 -0.84 -1.43 27.21
N SER A 395 -0.98 -0.70 26.11
CA SER A 395 -2.23 -0.27 25.45
C SER A 395 -2.99 0.84 26.17
N MET A 396 -2.33 1.52 27.11
CA MET A 396 -2.81 2.71 27.76
C MET A 396 -1.80 3.84 27.58
N VAL A 397 -2.25 5.08 27.69
CA VAL A 397 -1.36 6.26 27.78
C VAL A 397 -1.59 6.89 29.15
N ASP A 398 -0.66 6.68 30.09
CA ASP A 398 -0.83 7.06 31.47
C ASP A 398 0.47 7.62 32.10
N ASP A 399 0.50 7.71 33.42
CA ASP A 399 1.64 8.23 34.18
C ASP A 399 2.95 7.46 33.95
N ALA A 400 2.87 6.17 33.56
CA ALA A 400 4.06 5.37 33.27
C ALA A 400 4.72 5.83 31.96
N ASP A 401 3.91 6.14 30.95
CA ASP A 401 4.39 6.71 29.67
C ASP A 401 4.88 8.13 29.86
N PHE A 402 4.17 8.91 30.65
CA PHE A 402 4.60 10.27 30.97
C PHE A 402 5.99 10.29 31.62
N ALA A 403 6.30 9.37 32.50
CA ALA A 403 7.63 9.26 33.11
C ALA A 403 8.73 8.97 32.09
N ILE A 404 8.44 8.11 31.07
CA ILE A 404 9.35 7.83 29.96
C ILE A 404 9.52 9.09 29.10
N PHE A 405 8.39 9.75 28.75
CA PHE A 405 8.37 10.97 27.96
C PHE A 405 9.21 12.09 28.59
N VAL A 406 9.01 12.40 29.86
CA VAL A 406 9.75 13.45 30.56
C VAL A 406 11.25 13.16 30.55
N THR A 407 11.65 11.90 30.72
CA THR A 407 13.07 11.52 30.64
C THR A 407 13.70 11.82 29.29
N ALA A 408 12.93 11.67 28.21
CA ALA A 408 13.37 12.01 26.85
C ALA A 408 13.33 13.53 26.60
N TYR A 409 12.28 14.21 27.08
CA TYR A 409 12.11 15.66 26.97
C TYR A 409 13.24 16.43 27.62
N ASP A 410 13.71 16.00 28.80
CA ASP A 410 14.85 16.63 29.52
C ASP A 410 16.16 16.56 28.72
N ARG A 411 16.29 15.64 27.77
CA ARG A 411 17.46 15.51 26.90
C ARG A 411 17.40 16.37 25.64
N LEU A 412 16.23 16.76 25.18
CA LEU A 412 15.90 17.59 24.01
C LEU A 412 16.34 17.01 22.65
N ILE A 413 17.42 16.24 22.58
CA ILE A 413 18.00 15.69 21.36
C ILE A 413 18.07 14.17 21.49
N CYS A 414 17.58 13.49 20.45
CA CYS A 414 17.68 12.04 20.36
C CYS A 414 19.14 11.59 20.22
N PRO A 415 19.54 10.43 20.79
CA PRO A 415 20.91 9.94 20.74
C PRO A 415 21.41 9.62 19.34
#